data_875c5fe7ee120ab9a41550501b5ce368
#
_entry.id   875c5fe7ee120ab9a41550501b5ce368
#
_cell.length_a   1.000
_cell.length_b   1.000
_cell.length_c   1.000
_cell.angle_alpha   90.00
_cell.angle_beta   90.00
_cell.angle_gamma   90.00
#
_symmetry.space_group_name_H-M   'P 1'
#
loop_
_entity.id
_entity.type
_entity.pdbx_description
1 polymer ?
#
loop_
_entity_poly.entity_id
_entity_poly.type
_entity_poly.pdbx_seq_one_letter_code
_entity_poly.pdbx_strand_id
1 'polypeptide(L)'
;MTLTLRERCQEMQTTIESARIETWDDISVFLDQIAAIPDTVEHEDRAAFRELVSRGAAFYTYDYGIDGVSIEITKYAQCLEHLFGPCHEGGIPLSFIGGDFYDKADIVLKPYWKRYQIEGMNGWSKWDDGKWFSKLYYEDMPEGSDVSHAMAHEIWKQAAVIAGKLANYLAENDISLIIPVNIPSNPGNMAAELALVIVSEMMGLYVINSNHDFYWEGGKPAAERSTDEAAGPRDHFFRNIGNKPFFNLFQRLYPWNGERWVQVNINSPQSRELVSRFGFAADRVFELGTSISDTFFDHFTDEDQQLIRRKMAYILSDGEPVVQTVGIHEHLEKLGDWMTSQHPIVCGARSGLTLDPSHEKTIYCLQPTRVIARKRIEKDFQLIGALMDYPEFRDEFESDPERQLVVHISGPVPIEHREDLETVLSAYTAVLDAVPQAVAERIFVAFSVGTEDHPALEPNGLTKMNIEEIYRLATIILFPSETEGRGLPIVESSAGGIAIACSRYYPEEVFAEVVGEHLPEEEQIRYILFPEDGFPEDFLHAIARVMLVPGSLHHLRAHNKNAVRLRYSMGMLQHKFDLFIETLGGAHL
;
A
#
# COMPACT_ATOMS: atom_id res chain seq x y z
N MET A 1 22.46 2.08 -38.01
CA MET A 1 23.12 2.47 -36.75
C MET A 1 22.02 2.70 -35.74
N THR A 2 22.02 1.97 -34.65
CA THR A 2 21.05 2.16 -33.57
C THR A 2 21.38 3.47 -32.84
N LEU A 3 20.41 4.36 -32.71
CA LEU A 3 20.56 5.62 -31.97
C LEU A 3 20.82 5.37 -30.49
N THR A 4 21.75 6.14 -29.93
CA THR A 4 21.98 6.17 -28.48
C THR A 4 20.79 6.83 -27.73
N LEU A 5 20.64 6.59 -26.41
CA LEU A 5 19.64 7.29 -25.62
C LEU A 5 19.74 8.82 -25.71
N ARG A 6 20.95 9.37 -25.84
CA ARG A 6 21.15 10.82 -26.01
C ARG A 6 20.63 11.32 -27.36
N GLU A 7 20.88 10.59 -28.43
CA GLU A 7 20.36 10.94 -29.75
C GLU A 7 18.84 10.86 -29.79
N ARG A 8 18.25 9.81 -29.22
CA ARG A 8 16.79 9.67 -29.11
C ARG A 8 16.17 10.78 -28.24
N CYS A 9 16.81 11.19 -27.15
CA CYS A 9 16.39 12.32 -26.33
C CYS A 9 16.36 13.63 -27.15
N GLN A 10 17.37 13.90 -27.98
CA GLN A 10 17.42 15.08 -28.85
C GLN A 10 16.33 15.06 -29.92
N GLU A 11 16.11 13.90 -30.56
CA GLU A 11 15.02 13.73 -31.53
C GLU A 11 13.65 13.94 -30.88
N MET A 12 13.43 13.39 -29.69
CA MET A 12 12.19 13.57 -28.91
C MET A 12 11.95 15.06 -28.62
N GLN A 13 12.95 15.78 -28.13
CA GLN A 13 12.82 17.21 -27.82
C GLN A 13 12.46 18.02 -29.08
N THR A 14 13.13 17.76 -30.19
CA THR A 14 12.82 18.41 -31.46
C THR A 14 11.40 18.11 -31.94
N THR A 15 10.94 16.88 -31.75
CA THR A 15 9.59 16.45 -32.13
C THR A 15 8.54 17.14 -31.25
N ILE A 16 8.73 17.20 -29.94
CA ILE A 16 7.85 17.90 -29.00
C ILE A 16 7.77 19.40 -29.31
N GLU A 17 8.90 20.05 -29.57
CA GLU A 17 8.95 21.47 -29.90
C GLU A 17 8.24 21.82 -31.21
N SER A 18 8.24 20.90 -32.19
CA SER A 18 7.56 21.07 -33.47
C SER A 18 6.07 20.71 -33.44
N ALA A 19 5.62 20.00 -32.42
CA ALA A 19 4.23 19.55 -32.26
C ALA A 19 3.28 20.74 -32.03
N ARG A 20 2.17 20.77 -32.76
CA ARG A 20 1.10 21.74 -32.56
C ARG A 20 -0.09 21.04 -31.93
N ILE A 21 -0.21 21.20 -30.64
CA ILE A 21 -1.23 20.54 -29.82
C ILE A 21 -2.16 21.60 -29.23
N GLU A 22 -3.42 21.58 -29.64
CA GLU A 22 -4.48 22.48 -29.19
C GLU A 22 -5.69 21.69 -28.63
N THR A 23 -5.81 20.41 -28.98
CA THR A 23 -6.96 19.56 -28.61
C THR A 23 -6.51 18.21 -28.08
N TRP A 24 -7.42 17.45 -27.46
CA TRP A 24 -7.19 16.07 -27.02
C TRP A 24 -6.94 15.12 -28.20
N ASP A 25 -7.58 15.38 -29.35
CA ASP A 25 -7.35 14.62 -30.56
C ASP A 25 -5.92 14.82 -31.10
N ASP A 26 -5.37 16.03 -31.02
CA ASP A 26 -3.98 16.28 -31.42
C ASP A 26 -3.01 15.47 -30.57
N ILE A 27 -3.25 15.37 -29.25
CA ILE A 27 -2.45 14.51 -28.37
C ILE A 27 -2.58 13.05 -28.79
N SER A 28 -3.79 12.58 -29.05
CA SER A 28 -4.04 11.19 -29.48
C SER A 28 -3.32 10.87 -30.79
N VAL A 29 -3.39 11.77 -31.77
CA VAL A 29 -2.68 11.64 -33.07
C VAL A 29 -1.16 11.64 -32.87
N PHE A 30 -0.64 12.49 -31.97
CA PHE A 30 0.79 12.50 -31.64
C PHE A 30 1.22 11.16 -31.03
N LEU A 31 0.44 10.62 -30.11
CA LEU A 31 0.73 9.31 -29.51
C LEU A 31 0.67 8.17 -30.54
N ASP A 32 -0.25 8.22 -31.52
CA ASP A 32 -0.29 7.25 -32.61
C ASP A 32 0.97 7.31 -33.49
N GLN A 33 1.50 8.50 -33.72
CA GLN A 33 2.72 8.68 -34.49
C GLN A 33 3.95 8.11 -33.79
N ILE A 34 4.09 8.33 -32.49
CA ILE A 34 5.26 7.83 -31.74
C ILE A 34 5.18 6.32 -31.48
N ALA A 35 3.99 5.77 -31.22
CA ALA A 35 3.80 4.33 -31.05
C ALA A 35 4.02 3.52 -32.35
N ALA A 36 3.96 4.16 -33.51
CA ALA A 36 4.24 3.54 -34.81
C ALA A 36 5.75 3.54 -35.18
N ILE A 37 6.62 4.08 -34.34
CA ILE A 37 8.06 4.06 -34.59
C ILE A 37 8.55 2.61 -34.43
N PRO A 38 9.08 1.98 -35.51
CA PRO A 38 9.49 0.58 -35.41
C PRO A 38 10.60 0.40 -34.38
N ASP A 39 10.50 -0.71 -33.64
CA ASP A 39 11.58 -1.11 -32.75
C ASP A 39 12.85 -1.43 -33.58
N THR A 40 13.88 -0.63 -33.40
CA THR A 40 15.16 -0.82 -34.11
C THR A 40 16.21 -1.56 -33.29
N VAL A 41 15.87 -1.98 -32.08
CA VAL A 41 16.78 -2.67 -31.15
C VAL A 41 16.34 -4.13 -31.01
N GLU A 42 16.82 -4.97 -31.91
CA GLU A 42 16.84 -6.41 -31.67
C GLU A 42 17.99 -6.71 -30.70
N HIS A 43 17.69 -7.31 -29.57
CA HIS A 43 18.72 -7.88 -28.71
C HIS A 43 19.09 -9.24 -29.26
N GLU A 44 20.36 -9.43 -29.63
CA GLU A 44 20.85 -10.66 -30.22
C GLU A 44 20.73 -11.85 -29.29
N ASP A 45 20.73 -11.60 -27.95
CA ASP A 45 20.53 -12.63 -26.94
C ASP A 45 20.09 -12.05 -25.57
N ARG A 46 19.66 -12.94 -24.67
CA ARG A 46 19.25 -12.64 -23.30
C ARG A 46 20.35 -11.97 -22.46
N ALA A 47 21.61 -12.33 -22.68
CA ALA A 47 22.74 -11.80 -21.92
C ALA A 47 22.98 -10.33 -22.27
N ALA A 48 22.90 -9.97 -23.56
CA ALA A 48 23.01 -8.59 -24.03
C ALA A 48 21.88 -7.70 -23.46
N PHE A 49 20.66 -8.23 -23.36
CA PHE A 49 19.55 -7.51 -22.75
C PHE A 49 19.78 -7.28 -21.24
N ARG A 50 20.19 -8.31 -20.49
CA ARG A 50 20.50 -8.18 -19.07
C ARG A 50 21.66 -7.19 -18.83
N GLU A 51 22.67 -7.18 -19.69
CA GLU A 51 23.75 -6.19 -19.65
C GLU A 51 23.21 -4.77 -19.85
N LEU A 52 22.29 -4.57 -20.82
CA LEU A 52 21.65 -3.28 -21.05
C LEU A 52 20.90 -2.79 -19.80
N VAL A 53 20.08 -3.64 -19.21
CA VAL A 53 19.30 -3.30 -18.01
C VAL A 53 20.20 -3.03 -16.80
N SER A 54 21.33 -3.74 -16.68
CA SER A 54 22.26 -3.58 -15.57
C SER A 54 22.97 -2.22 -15.54
N ARG A 55 22.94 -1.45 -16.63
CA ARG A 55 23.52 -0.09 -16.68
C ARG A 55 22.78 0.91 -15.84
N GLY A 56 21.47 0.68 -15.59
CA GLY A 56 20.67 1.48 -14.67
C GLY A 56 19.17 1.26 -14.80
N ALA A 57 18.47 1.41 -13.69
CA ALA A 57 17.01 1.39 -13.65
C ALA A 57 16.47 2.58 -12.87
N ALA A 58 15.26 3.04 -13.23
CA ALA A 58 14.58 4.14 -12.56
C ALA A 58 13.20 3.72 -12.05
N PHE A 59 12.89 4.04 -10.81
CA PHE A 59 11.55 4.01 -10.24
C PHE A 59 10.89 5.37 -10.43
N TYR A 60 9.62 5.36 -10.82
CA TYR A 60 8.87 6.55 -11.17
C TYR A 60 7.52 6.55 -10.45
N THR A 61 7.32 7.49 -9.52
CA THR A 61 6.06 7.67 -8.79
C THR A 61 5.80 9.14 -8.50
N TYR A 62 4.61 9.50 -8.00
CA TYR A 62 4.28 10.89 -7.73
C TYR A 62 5.18 11.52 -6.67
N ASP A 63 5.23 10.89 -5.51
CA ASP A 63 5.96 11.40 -4.35
C ASP A 63 6.53 10.23 -3.52
N TYR A 64 7.60 10.48 -2.76
CA TYR A 64 8.22 9.50 -1.87
C TYR A 64 8.07 9.92 -0.41
N GLY A 65 7.65 8.96 0.43
CA GLY A 65 7.45 9.15 1.87
C GLY A 65 7.37 7.82 2.62
N ILE A 66 6.74 7.80 3.78
CA ILE A 66 6.36 6.55 4.47
C ILE A 66 4.92 6.20 4.06
N ASP A 67 4.79 5.46 2.98
CA ASP A 67 3.51 4.98 2.45
C ASP A 67 3.69 3.62 1.77
N GLY A 68 2.58 2.95 1.45
CA GLY A 68 2.60 1.61 0.85
C GLY A 68 3.31 1.55 -0.49
N VAL A 69 3.24 2.60 -1.32
CA VAL A 69 3.89 2.66 -2.63
C VAL A 69 5.40 2.76 -2.47
N SER A 70 5.88 3.68 -1.64
CA SER A 70 7.31 3.87 -1.38
C SER A 70 7.95 2.63 -0.76
N ILE A 71 7.26 1.97 0.18
CA ILE A 71 7.72 0.71 0.78
C ILE A 71 7.80 -0.41 -0.27
N GLU A 72 6.82 -0.53 -1.14
CA GLU A 72 6.83 -1.54 -2.21
C GLU A 72 7.98 -1.28 -3.21
N ILE A 73 8.21 -0.02 -3.59
CA ILE A 73 9.34 0.37 -4.45
C ILE A 73 10.68 -0.06 -3.84
N THR A 74 10.85 0.07 -2.52
CA THR A 74 12.13 -0.37 -1.88
C THR A 74 12.35 -1.87 -1.98
N LYS A 75 11.29 -2.68 -1.93
CA LYS A 75 11.38 -4.13 -2.14
C LYS A 75 11.77 -4.45 -3.59
N TYR A 76 11.18 -3.75 -4.56
CA TYR A 76 11.55 -3.90 -5.97
C TYR A 76 13.01 -3.51 -6.23
N ALA A 77 13.46 -2.41 -5.62
CA ALA A 77 14.85 -1.99 -5.67
C ALA A 77 15.81 -3.05 -5.11
N GLN A 78 15.47 -3.67 -3.97
CA GLN A 78 16.23 -4.78 -3.40
C GLN A 78 16.26 -6.00 -4.32
N CYS A 79 15.18 -6.29 -5.05
CA CYS A 79 15.17 -7.35 -6.05
C CYS A 79 16.14 -7.08 -7.20
N LEU A 80 16.18 -5.86 -7.73
CA LEU A 80 17.14 -5.50 -8.77
C LEU A 80 18.58 -5.56 -8.26
N GLU A 81 18.85 -5.10 -7.03
CA GLU A 81 20.16 -5.26 -6.39
C GLU A 81 20.55 -6.73 -6.20
N HIS A 82 19.58 -7.60 -5.93
CA HIS A 82 19.85 -9.05 -5.84
C HIS A 82 20.21 -9.65 -7.20
N LEU A 83 19.50 -9.25 -8.27
CA LEU A 83 19.68 -9.77 -9.61
C LEU A 83 20.97 -9.27 -10.30
N PHE A 84 21.39 -8.05 -10.01
CA PHE A 84 22.48 -7.35 -10.70
C PHE A 84 23.61 -6.88 -9.78
N GLY A 85 23.50 -7.08 -8.49
CA GLY A 85 24.39 -6.53 -7.45
C GLY A 85 24.06 -5.07 -7.08
N PRO A 86 24.40 -4.64 -5.86
CA PRO A 86 24.22 -3.25 -5.45
C PRO A 86 25.27 -2.32 -6.08
N CYS A 87 24.89 -1.08 -6.38
CA CYS A 87 25.73 -0.11 -7.08
C CYS A 87 27.10 0.13 -6.44
N HIS A 88 27.18 0.17 -5.10
CA HIS A 88 28.44 0.39 -4.36
C HIS A 88 29.42 -0.79 -4.46
N GLU A 89 28.99 -1.93 -4.96
CA GLU A 89 29.79 -3.11 -5.27
C GLU A 89 29.99 -3.32 -6.78
N GLY A 90 29.66 -2.30 -7.58
CA GLY A 90 29.77 -2.35 -9.05
C GLY A 90 28.55 -2.93 -9.76
N GLY A 91 27.41 -3.08 -9.05
CA GLY A 91 26.15 -3.52 -9.62
C GLY A 91 25.29 -2.38 -10.18
N ILE A 92 23.97 -2.60 -10.25
CA ILE A 92 23.02 -1.71 -10.93
C ILE A 92 22.85 -0.37 -10.19
N PRO A 93 23.03 0.78 -10.88
CA PRO A 93 22.62 2.09 -10.38
C PRO A 93 21.10 2.22 -10.37
N LEU A 94 20.51 2.58 -9.21
CA LEU A 94 19.09 2.80 -9.06
C LEU A 94 18.77 4.28 -8.85
N SER A 95 17.79 4.78 -9.58
CA SER A 95 17.29 6.15 -9.51
C SER A 95 15.84 6.18 -9.09
N PHE A 96 15.49 7.10 -8.20
CA PHE A 96 14.14 7.31 -7.70
C PHE A 96 13.69 8.68 -8.18
N ILE A 97 12.66 8.72 -9.02
CA ILE A 97 12.18 9.92 -9.72
C ILE A 97 10.76 10.23 -9.23
N GLY A 98 10.55 11.43 -8.70
CA GLY A 98 9.26 11.86 -8.16
C GLY A 98 9.08 13.37 -8.16
N GLY A 99 7.86 13.81 -7.85
CA GLY A 99 7.51 15.22 -7.70
C GLY A 99 8.04 15.81 -6.40
N ASP A 100 8.08 14.98 -5.35
CA ASP A 100 8.62 15.38 -4.05
C ASP A 100 9.24 14.21 -3.30
N PHE A 101 10.09 14.55 -2.33
CA PHE A 101 10.67 13.64 -1.35
C PHE A 101 10.41 14.24 0.02
N TYR A 102 9.41 13.70 0.72
CA TYR A 102 9.04 14.18 2.06
C TYR A 102 10.13 13.88 3.09
N ASP A 103 10.13 14.60 4.21
CA ASP A 103 11.17 14.50 5.26
C ASP A 103 11.46 13.08 5.73
N LYS A 104 10.46 12.20 5.68
CA LYS A 104 10.61 10.79 6.08
C LYS A 104 11.01 9.84 4.93
N ALA A 105 11.22 10.33 3.72
CA ALA A 105 11.70 9.50 2.61
C ALA A 105 13.10 8.88 2.90
N ASP A 106 13.91 9.54 3.73
CA ASP A 106 15.21 9.03 4.17
C ASP A 106 15.14 7.76 5.01
N ILE A 107 13.97 7.45 5.58
CA ILE A 107 13.76 6.22 6.36
C ILE A 107 13.64 5.00 5.42
N VAL A 108 13.01 5.18 4.27
CA VAL A 108 12.75 4.09 3.32
C VAL A 108 13.79 4.00 2.21
N LEU A 109 14.33 5.13 1.74
CA LEU A 109 15.29 5.15 0.63
C LEU A 109 16.73 5.11 1.14
N LYS A 110 17.51 4.13 0.66
CA LYS A 110 18.92 4.00 1.05
C LYS A 110 19.74 5.24 0.61
N PRO A 111 20.75 5.67 1.40
CA PRO A 111 21.52 6.90 1.11
C PRO A 111 22.28 6.89 -0.22
N TYR A 112 22.62 5.72 -0.74
CA TYR A 112 23.37 5.58 -2.00
C TYR A 112 22.46 5.45 -3.23
N TRP A 113 21.13 5.38 -3.07
CA TRP A 113 20.17 5.43 -4.16
C TRP A 113 20.01 6.87 -4.66
N LYS A 114 20.12 7.07 -5.96
CA LYS A 114 20.01 8.41 -6.56
C LYS A 114 18.57 8.90 -6.50
N ARG A 115 18.37 10.15 -6.14
CA ARG A 115 17.06 10.82 -6.13
C ARG A 115 17.05 11.92 -7.17
N TYR A 116 15.98 12.02 -7.91
CA TYR A 116 15.78 13.06 -8.90
C TYR A 116 14.35 13.62 -8.80
N GLN A 117 14.25 14.88 -8.44
CA GLN A 117 12.97 15.57 -8.30
C GLN A 117 12.60 16.26 -9.60
N ILE A 118 11.36 16.04 -10.07
CA ILE A 118 10.78 16.73 -11.22
C ILE A 118 9.58 17.54 -10.75
N GLU A 119 9.75 18.85 -10.66
CA GLU A 119 8.68 19.78 -10.33
C GLU A 119 7.49 19.65 -11.28
N GLY A 120 6.27 19.60 -10.76
CA GLY A 120 5.03 19.42 -11.52
C GLY A 120 4.61 17.96 -11.71
N MET A 121 5.36 17.01 -11.16
CA MET A 121 5.06 15.57 -11.20
C MET A 121 4.19 15.09 -10.06
N ASN A 122 3.96 15.93 -9.04
CA ASN A 122 3.15 15.59 -7.86
C ASN A 122 1.75 15.13 -8.24
N GLY A 123 1.18 14.24 -7.43
CA GLY A 123 -0.19 13.78 -7.59
C GLY A 123 -1.23 14.61 -6.81
N TRP A 124 -2.49 14.38 -7.10
CA TRP A 124 -3.69 14.87 -6.41
C TRP A 124 -3.64 16.33 -5.95
N SER A 125 -3.71 16.55 -4.62
CA SER A 125 -3.86 17.88 -4.03
C SER A 125 -2.75 18.84 -4.42
N LYS A 126 -1.50 18.42 -4.51
CA LYS A 126 -0.41 19.28 -4.96
C LYS A 126 -0.52 19.65 -6.43
N TRP A 127 -0.92 18.70 -7.27
CA TRP A 127 -1.20 18.99 -8.67
C TRP A 127 -2.42 19.87 -8.84
N ASP A 128 -3.37 19.84 -7.89
CA ASP A 128 -4.57 20.69 -7.88
C ASP A 128 -4.32 22.14 -7.44
N ASP A 129 -3.12 22.50 -7.01
CA ASP A 129 -2.74 23.91 -6.79
C ASP A 129 -2.96 24.75 -8.05
N GLY A 130 -2.74 24.17 -9.24
CA GLY A 130 -3.10 24.73 -10.54
C GLY A 130 -4.54 24.48 -10.99
N LYS A 131 -5.35 23.82 -10.17
CA LYS A 131 -6.74 23.43 -10.47
C LYS A 131 -6.92 22.43 -11.60
N TRP A 132 -5.88 21.69 -12.00
CA TRP A 132 -5.97 20.73 -13.10
C TRP A 132 -6.76 19.47 -12.71
N PHE A 133 -6.52 18.93 -11.51
CA PHE A 133 -7.23 17.76 -11.02
C PHE A 133 -8.73 18.04 -10.89
N SER A 134 -9.11 19.14 -10.24
CA SER A 134 -10.50 19.56 -10.11
C SER A 134 -11.17 19.78 -11.45
N LYS A 135 -10.51 20.47 -12.40
CA LYS A 135 -11.06 20.73 -13.73
C LYS A 135 -11.28 19.47 -14.55
N LEU A 136 -10.36 18.51 -14.48
CA LEU A 136 -10.49 17.26 -15.23
C LEU A 136 -11.55 16.33 -14.66
N TYR A 137 -11.70 16.28 -13.33
CA TYR A 137 -12.44 15.20 -12.68
C TYR A 137 -13.64 15.63 -11.84
N TYR A 138 -13.75 16.93 -11.49
CA TYR A 138 -14.87 17.44 -10.68
C TYR A 138 -15.69 18.53 -11.36
N GLU A 139 -15.14 19.24 -12.34
CA GLU A 139 -15.82 20.26 -13.11
C GLU A 139 -16.30 19.72 -14.47
N ASP A 140 -17.33 20.36 -15.06
CA ASP A 140 -17.79 20.01 -16.38
C ASP A 140 -16.87 20.56 -17.46
N MET A 141 -16.44 19.71 -18.37
CA MET A 141 -15.57 20.02 -19.50
C MET A 141 -16.23 19.48 -20.81
N PRO A 142 -17.23 20.17 -21.36
CA PRO A 142 -17.92 19.72 -22.55
C PRO A 142 -16.99 19.58 -23.75
N GLU A 143 -17.24 18.59 -24.59
CA GLU A 143 -16.52 18.37 -25.84
C GLU A 143 -16.52 19.63 -26.71
N GLY A 144 -15.34 20.00 -27.26
CA GLY A 144 -15.17 21.16 -28.12
C GLY A 144 -15.32 22.52 -27.46
N SER A 145 -15.48 22.58 -26.12
CA SER A 145 -15.53 23.86 -25.41
C SER A 145 -14.13 24.50 -25.28
N ASP A 146 -14.10 25.83 -25.10
CA ASP A 146 -12.85 26.56 -24.85
C ASP A 146 -12.11 26.02 -23.62
N VAL A 147 -12.83 25.59 -22.59
CA VAL A 147 -12.25 24.96 -21.39
C VAL A 147 -11.58 23.63 -21.75
N SER A 148 -12.23 22.82 -22.60
CA SER A 148 -11.66 21.54 -23.05
C SER A 148 -10.36 21.74 -23.83
N HIS A 149 -10.32 22.68 -24.76
CA HIS A 149 -9.13 23.02 -25.54
C HIS A 149 -8.02 23.59 -24.65
N ALA A 150 -8.35 24.53 -23.75
CA ALA A 150 -7.38 25.08 -22.82
C ALA A 150 -6.76 24.01 -21.91
N MET A 151 -7.55 23.05 -21.45
CA MET A 151 -7.07 21.95 -20.63
C MET A 151 -6.14 21.02 -21.40
N ALA A 152 -6.49 20.64 -22.64
CA ALA A 152 -5.64 19.82 -23.50
C ALA A 152 -4.26 20.48 -23.72
N HIS A 153 -4.26 21.78 -24.02
CA HIS A 153 -3.04 22.57 -24.22
C HIS A 153 -2.18 22.63 -22.94
N GLU A 154 -2.78 22.91 -21.77
CA GLU A 154 -2.05 23.00 -20.50
C GLU A 154 -1.48 21.63 -20.08
N ILE A 155 -2.24 20.54 -20.21
CA ILE A 155 -1.76 19.19 -19.90
C ILE A 155 -0.59 18.83 -20.81
N TRP A 156 -0.70 19.09 -22.12
CA TRP A 156 0.42 18.88 -23.05
C TRP A 156 1.66 19.69 -22.66
N LYS A 157 1.50 20.96 -22.37
CA LYS A 157 2.61 21.85 -22.00
C LYS A 157 3.35 21.35 -20.75
N GLN A 158 2.60 20.93 -19.72
CA GLN A 158 3.21 20.34 -18.53
C GLN A 158 3.89 19.02 -18.84
N ALA A 159 3.23 18.13 -19.61
CA ALA A 159 3.80 16.85 -20.02
C ALA A 159 5.10 17.04 -20.80
N ALA A 160 5.16 18.01 -21.72
CA ALA A 160 6.36 18.32 -22.47
C ALA A 160 7.54 18.75 -21.57
N VAL A 161 7.28 19.56 -20.54
CA VAL A 161 8.30 19.99 -19.57
C VAL A 161 8.80 18.78 -18.74
N ILE A 162 7.88 17.97 -18.23
CA ILE A 162 8.23 16.78 -17.45
C ILE A 162 9.00 15.79 -18.33
N ALA A 163 8.54 15.53 -19.56
CA ALA A 163 9.17 14.64 -20.53
C ALA A 163 10.61 15.07 -20.84
N GLY A 164 10.84 16.36 -21.07
CA GLY A 164 12.18 16.89 -21.32
C GLY A 164 13.15 16.67 -20.16
N LYS A 165 12.71 16.92 -18.92
CA LYS A 165 13.52 16.69 -17.71
C LYS A 165 13.79 15.20 -17.49
N LEU A 166 12.75 14.36 -17.63
CA LEU A 166 12.84 12.91 -17.48
C LEU A 166 13.81 12.30 -18.48
N ALA A 167 13.63 12.60 -19.78
CA ALA A 167 14.46 12.08 -20.85
C ALA A 167 15.94 12.47 -20.71
N ASN A 168 16.22 13.73 -20.38
CA ASN A 168 17.60 14.18 -20.13
C ASN A 168 18.24 13.39 -18.99
N TYR A 169 17.54 13.23 -17.86
CA TYR A 169 18.07 12.47 -16.74
C TYR A 169 18.35 11.01 -17.09
N LEU A 170 17.41 10.35 -17.77
CA LEU A 170 17.58 8.95 -18.18
C LEU A 170 18.74 8.78 -19.17
N ALA A 171 18.87 9.69 -20.14
CA ALA A 171 19.98 9.67 -21.11
C ALA A 171 21.35 9.97 -20.49
N GLU A 172 21.42 10.88 -19.51
CA GLU A 172 22.65 11.19 -18.78
C GLU A 172 23.15 10.04 -17.90
N ASN A 173 22.23 9.24 -17.38
CA ASN A 173 22.51 8.11 -16.48
C ASN A 173 22.48 6.75 -17.19
N ASP A 174 22.34 6.69 -18.51
CA ASP A 174 22.28 5.48 -19.35
C ASP A 174 21.20 4.47 -18.87
N ILE A 175 20.01 4.98 -18.50
CA ILE A 175 18.90 4.21 -17.95
C ILE A 175 17.95 3.80 -19.08
N SER A 176 17.82 2.49 -19.31
CA SER A 176 16.93 1.91 -20.32
C SER A 176 15.70 1.21 -19.71
N LEU A 177 15.70 0.90 -18.40
CA LEU A 177 14.58 0.31 -17.69
C LEU A 177 13.94 1.34 -16.74
N ILE A 178 12.64 1.56 -16.90
CA ILE A 178 11.83 2.38 -15.98
C ILE A 178 10.73 1.53 -15.36
N ILE A 179 10.50 1.75 -14.05
CA ILE A 179 9.50 1.03 -13.26
C ILE A 179 8.55 2.06 -12.66
N PRO A 180 7.51 2.45 -13.40
CA PRO A 180 6.45 3.28 -12.83
C PRO A 180 5.63 2.47 -11.83
N VAL A 181 5.30 3.09 -10.69
CA VAL A 181 4.49 2.46 -9.66
C VAL A 181 3.28 3.33 -9.37
N ASN A 182 2.11 2.79 -9.63
CA ASN A 182 0.79 3.39 -9.42
C ASN A 182 0.48 4.67 -10.23
N ILE A 183 1.40 5.21 -11.03
CA ILE A 183 1.12 6.36 -11.91
C ILE A 183 0.24 5.95 -13.10
N PRO A 184 0.58 4.91 -13.89
CA PRO A 184 -0.23 4.54 -15.06
C PRO A 184 -1.56 3.88 -14.75
N SER A 185 -1.91 3.65 -13.49
CA SER A 185 -3.19 3.06 -13.09
C SER A 185 -4.09 4.03 -12.33
N ASN A 186 -3.50 4.89 -11.51
CA ASN A 186 -4.22 5.82 -10.63
C ASN A 186 -4.04 7.27 -11.11
N PRO A 187 -5.08 7.91 -11.68
CA PRO A 187 -4.95 9.20 -12.37
C PRO A 187 -4.71 10.40 -11.43
N GLY A 188 -3.61 10.41 -10.69
CA GLY A 188 -3.25 11.52 -9.80
C GLY A 188 -2.72 12.75 -10.54
N ASN A 189 -2.04 12.54 -11.69
CA ASN A 189 -1.48 13.61 -12.54
C ASN A 189 -1.37 13.13 -13.99
N MET A 190 -2.30 13.58 -14.84
CA MET A 190 -2.35 13.17 -16.25
C MET A 190 -1.14 13.65 -17.06
N ALA A 191 -0.54 14.79 -16.70
CA ALA A 191 0.64 15.30 -17.40
C ALA A 191 1.89 14.44 -17.12
N ALA A 192 2.02 13.91 -15.89
CA ALA A 192 3.11 13.00 -15.53
C ALA A 192 3.00 11.65 -16.27
N GLU A 193 1.78 11.12 -16.40
CA GLU A 193 1.54 9.90 -17.17
C GLU A 193 1.80 10.10 -18.67
N LEU A 194 1.26 11.18 -19.26
CA LEU A 194 1.52 11.51 -20.68
C LEU A 194 3.01 11.69 -20.95
N ALA A 195 3.75 12.31 -20.03
CA ALA A 195 5.20 12.47 -20.15
C ALA A 195 5.93 11.12 -20.12
N LEU A 196 5.53 10.21 -19.25
CA LEU A 196 6.08 8.85 -19.18
C LEU A 196 5.87 8.10 -20.49
N VAL A 197 4.67 8.14 -21.06
CA VAL A 197 4.35 7.50 -22.33
C VAL A 197 5.21 8.08 -23.46
N ILE A 198 5.29 9.40 -23.60
CA ILE A 198 6.11 10.06 -24.63
C ILE A 198 7.58 9.62 -24.51
N VAL A 199 8.13 9.67 -23.31
CA VAL A 199 9.54 9.34 -23.08
C VAL A 199 9.81 7.85 -23.34
N SER A 200 8.95 6.96 -22.84
CA SER A 200 9.16 5.52 -23.03
C SER A 200 9.09 5.10 -24.49
N GLU A 201 8.12 5.59 -25.26
CA GLU A 201 7.97 5.26 -26.67
C GLU A 201 9.11 5.86 -27.51
N MET A 202 9.38 7.16 -27.38
CA MET A 202 10.36 7.84 -28.22
C MET A 202 11.82 7.49 -27.90
N MET A 203 12.12 7.22 -26.62
CA MET A 203 13.45 6.78 -26.23
C MET A 203 13.64 5.26 -26.34
N GLY A 204 12.56 4.51 -26.55
CA GLY A 204 12.56 3.05 -26.65
C GLY A 204 12.92 2.39 -25.32
N LEU A 205 12.36 2.88 -24.23
CA LEU A 205 12.59 2.34 -22.90
C LEU A 205 11.80 1.04 -22.67
N TYR A 206 12.32 0.19 -21.82
CA TYR A 206 11.60 -0.97 -21.29
C TYR A 206 10.88 -0.58 -20.01
N VAL A 207 9.64 -1.04 -19.86
CA VAL A 207 8.78 -0.60 -18.76
C VAL A 207 8.19 -1.79 -18.01
N ILE A 208 8.43 -1.86 -16.70
CA ILE A 208 7.71 -2.74 -15.78
C ILE A 208 6.70 -1.87 -15.06
N ASN A 209 5.45 -1.87 -15.53
CA ASN A 209 4.39 -1.03 -14.99
C ASN A 209 3.70 -1.73 -13.81
N SER A 210 3.96 -1.27 -12.58
CA SER A 210 3.35 -1.80 -11.37
C SER A 210 2.06 -1.06 -11.03
N ASN A 211 0.93 -1.70 -11.26
CA ASN A 211 -0.42 -1.18 -11.05
C ASN A 211 -0.93 -1.56 -9.66
N HIS A 212 -1.33 -0.56 -8.86
CA HIS A 212 -1.91 -0.83 -7.54
C HIS A 212 -3.42 -0.57 -7.52
N ASP A 213 -3.84 0.57 -8.06
CA ASP A 213 -5.23 1.01 -8.05
C ASP A 213 -5.64 1.49 -9.43
N PHE A 214 -6.71 0.96 -9.99
CA PHE A 214 -7.24 1.45 -11.25
C PHE A 214 -8.40 2.41 -11.05
N TYR A 215 -8.55 3.39 -11.96
CA TYR A 215 -9.61 4.41 -11.90
C TYR A 215 -11.03 3.81 -11.96
N TRP A 216 -11.19 2.61 -12.54
CA TRP A 216 -12.49 1.93 -12.62
C TRP A 216 -12.82 1.09 -11.37
N GLU A 217 -11.90 0.81 -10.49
CA GLU A 217 -12.16 0.04 -9.27
C GLU A 217 -12.96 0.86 -8.28
N GLY A 218 -14.22 0.49 -8.06
CA GLY A 218 -15.16 1.25 -7.23
C GLY A 218 -15.60 2.58 -7.84
N GLY A 219 -15.46 2.74 -9.16
CA GLY A 219 -15.94 3.89 -9.92
C GLY A 219 -16.72 3.50 -11.16
N LYS A 220 -17.77 4.27 -11.48
CA LYS A 220 -18.58 4.10 -12.70
C LYS A 220 -19.25 5.40 -13.12
N PRO A 221 -19.68 5.48 -14.41
CA PRO A 221 -20.48 6.60 -14.90
C PRO A 221 -21.77 6.79 -14.10
N ALA A 222 -22.18 8.03 -13.88
CA ALA A 222 -23.44 8.33 -13.19
C ALA A 222 -24.66 7.70 -13.87
N ALA A 223 -24.63 7.54 -15.19
CA ALA A 223 -25.72 6.91 -15.96
C ALA A 223 -25.87 5.39 -15.72
N GLU A 224 -24.84 4.74 -15.20
CA GLU A 224 -24.81 3.31 -14.87
C GLU A 224 -25.16 3.04 -13.40
N ARG A 225 -25.38 4.09 -12.61
CA ARG A 225 -25.74 3.98 -11.20
C ARG A 225 -27.24 3.91 -11.01
N SER A 226 -27.71 2.98 -10.18
CA SER A 226 -29.12 2.96 -9.76
C SER A 226 -29.40 4.12 -8.79
N THR A 227 -30.69 4.51 -8.68
CA THR A 227 -31.11 5.65 -7.84
C THR A 227 -30.81 5.45 -6.34
N ASP A 228 -30.71 4.21 -5.92
CA ASP A 228 -30.52 3.83 -4.51
C ASP A 228 -29.05 3.51 -4.18
N GLU A 229 -28.17 3.65 -5.19
CA GLU A 229 -26.75 3.33 -5.04
C GLU A 229 -25.93 4.57 -4.65
N ALA A 230 -25.18 4.46 -3.57
CA ALA A 230 -24.26 5.50 -3.15
C ALA A 230 -23.17 5.78 -4.19
N ALA A 231 -22.63 7.00 -4.17
CA ALA A 231 -21.51 7.36 -5.04
C ALA A 231 -20.27 6.52 -4.69
N GLY A 232 -19.65 5.94 -5.71
CA GLY A 232 -18.39 5.24 -5.57
C GLY A 232 -17.22 6.22 -5.35
N PRO A 233 -16.14 5.79 -4.68
CA PRO A 233 -15.01 6.66 -4.34
C PRO A 233 -14.26 7.20 -5.58
N ARG A 234 -14.44 6.57 -6.75
CA ARG A 234 -13.75 6.92 -8.00
C ARG A 234 -14.69 7.35 -9.13
N ASP A 235 -15.95 7.62 -8.84
CA ASP A 235 -16.92 8.08 -9.83
C ASP A 235 -16.55 9.41 -10.49
N HIS A 236 -15.79 10.23 -9.79
CA HIS A 236 -15.30 11.51 -10.31
C HIS A 236 -14.45 11.36 -11.57
N PHE A 237 -13.73 10.26 -11.77
CA PHE A 237 -12.97 10.01 -13.00
C PHE A 237 -13.85 9.85 -14.23
N PHE A 238 -15.14 9.57 -14.05
CA PHE A 238 -16.12 9.44 -15.13
C PHE A 238 -16.92 10.72 -15.39
N ARG A 239 -16.61 11.83 -14.65
CA ARG A 239 -17.32 13.10 -14.78
C ARG A 239 -17.43 13.57 -16.22
N ASN A 240 -16.34 13.54 -16.96
CA ASN A 240 -16.24 14.04 -18.32
C ASN A 240 -16.27 12.92 -19.39
N ILE A 241 -16.96 11.81 -19.12
CA ILE A 241 -17.15 10.70 -20.08
C ILE A 241 -17.86 11.14 -21.37
N GLY A 242 -18.64 12.22 -21.32
CA GLY A 242 -19.30 12.83 -22.48
C GLY A 242 -18.36 13.59 -23.43
N ASN A 243 -17.17 14.00 -22.94
CA ASN A 243 -16.12 14.57 -23.77
C ASN A 243 -15.28 13.42 -24.35
N LYS A 244 -15.69 12.92 -25.51
CA LYS A 244 -15.13 11.70 -26.11
C LYS A 244 -13.63 11.79 -26.42
N PRO A 245 -13.09 12.87 -27.05
CA PRO A 245 -11.67 13.00 -27.27
C PRO A 245 -10.84 12.91 -25.99
N PHE A 246 -11.26 13.62 -24.92
CA PHE A 246 -10.62 13.53 -23.61
C PHE A 246 -10.69 12.12 -23.02
N PHE A 247 -11.91 11.55 -22.96
CA PHE A 247 -12.11 10.29 -22.24
C PHE A 247 -11.45 9.10 -22.96
N ASN A 248 -11.42 9.10 -24.28
CA ASN A 248 -10.70 8.09 -25.07
C ASN A 248 -9.19 8.16 -24.82
N LEU A 249 -8.63 9.36 -24.79
CA LEU A 249 -7.21 9.56 -24.44
C LEU A 249 -6.93 9.13 -23.00
N PHE A 250 -7.80 9.52 -22.06
CA PHE A 250 -7.72 9.13 -20.66
C PHE A 250 -7.71 7.60 -20.49
N GLN A 251 -8.65 6.89 -21.11
CA GLN A 251 -8.70 5.42 -21.05
C GLN A 251 -7.46 4.75 -21.67
N ARG A 252 -6.89 5.37 -22.67
CA ARG A 252 -5.68 4.86 -23.35
C ARG A 252 -4.43 5.03 -22.51
N LEU A 253 -4.33 6.10 -21.75
CA LEU A 253 -3.20 6.37 -20.86
C LEU A 253 -3.21 5.51 -19.59
N TYR A 254 -4.39 5.14 -19.08
CA TYR A 254 -4.54 4.48 -17.80
C TYR A 254 -5.10 3.06 -17.90
N PRO A 255 -4.18 2.05 -18.15
CA PRO A 255 -2.75 2.16 -18.41
C PRO A 255 -2.41 2.16 -19.91
N TRP A 256 -1.20 2.61 -20.24
CA TRP A 256 -0.67 2.53 -21.60
C TRP A 256 -0.32 1.09 -21.99
N ASN A 257 -0.71 0.70 -23.23
CA ASN A 257 -0.42 -0.62 -23.81
C ASN A 257 0.74 -0.51 -24.83
N GLY A 258 1.95 -0.24 -24.35
CA GLY A 258 3.15 -0.14 -25.20
C GLY A 258 3.78 -1.49 -25.51
N GLU A 259 4.46 -1.61 -26.64
CA GLU A 259 5.10 -2.85 -27.07
C GLU A 259 6.22 -3.32 -26.14
N ARG A 260 6.91 -2.37 -25.47
CA ARG A 260 8.00 -2.63 -24.50
C ARG A 260 7.54 -2.54 -23.06
N TRP A 261 6.23 -2.72 -22.81
CA TRP A 261 5.65 -2.66 -21.50
C TRP A 261 5.20 -4.05 -21.06
N VAL A 262 5.45 -4.38 -19.79
CA VAL A 262 4.76 -5.44 -19.06
C VAL A 262 3.91 -4.82 -17.98
N GLN A 263 2.70 -5.35 -17.80
CA GLN A 263 1.75 -4.91 -16.78
C GLN A 263 1.84 -5.84 -15.59
N VAL A 264 2.05 -5.29 -14.42
CA VAL A 264 2.18 -6.05 -13.17
C VAL A 264 1.10 -5.58 -12.21
N ASN A 265 0.11 -6.42 -11.96
CA ASN A 265 -1.08 -6.10 -11.19
C ASN A 265 -1.03 -6.75 -9.81
N ILE A 266 -1.73 -6.17 -8.84
CA ILE A 266 -1.72 -6.68 -7.46
C ILE A 266 -2.66 -7.87 -7.23
N ASN A 267 -3.58 -8.13 -8.16
CA ASN A 267 -4.56 -9.22 -8.06
C ASN A 267 -5.05 -9.68 -9.45
N SER A 268 -5.67 -10.86 -9.50
CA SER A 268 -6.17 -11.46 -10.74
C SER A 268 -7.38 -10.74 -11.36
N PRO A 269 -8.32 -10.12 -10.60
CA PRO A 269 -9.36 -9.30 -11.19
C PRO A 269 -8.82 -8.19 -12.08
N GLN A 270 -7.79 -7.48 -11.63
CA GLN A 270 -7.12 -6.43 -12.42
C GLN A 270 -6.53 -7.00 -13.71
N SER A 271 -5.83 -8.13 -13.63
CA SER A 271 -5.24 -8.80 -14.79
C SER A 271 -6.29 -9.24 -15.80
N ARG A 272 -7.40 -9.82 -15.33
CA ARG A 272 -8.52 -10.20 -16.20
C ARG A 272 -9.14 -9.03 -16.91
N GLU A 273 -9.37 -7.90 -16.21
CA GLU A 273 -9.92 -6.68 -16.82
C GLU A 273 -8.98 -6.15 -17.92
N LEU A 274 -7.67 -6.09 -17.68
CA LEU A 274 -6.72 -5.64 -18.69
C LEU A 274 -6.76 -6.52 -19.95
N VAL A 275 -6.81 -7.83 -19.79
CA VAL A 275 -6.85 -8.76 -20.94
C VAL A 275 -8.20 -8.75 -21.62
N SER A 276 -9.30 -8.92 -20.86
CA SER A 276 -10.64 -9.15 -21.43
C SER A 276 -11.33 -7.88 -21.92
N ARG A 277 -11.16 -6.76 -21.20
CA ARG A 277 -11.83 -5.49 -21.50
C ARG A 277 -10.96 -4.52 -22.28
N PHE A 278 -9.68 -4.42 -21.94
CA PHE A 278 -8.77 -3.46 -22.54
C PHE A 278 -7.87 -4.05 -23.62
N GLY A 279 -7.90 -5.39 -23.85
CA GLY A 279 -7.23 -6.06 -24.95
C GLY A 279 -5.72 -6.17 -24.82
N PHE A 280 -5.18 -6.13 -23.60
CA PHE A 280 -3.76 -6.39 -23.36
C PHE A 280 -3.40 -7.85 -23.69
N ALA A 281 -2.18 -8.05 -24.21
CA ALA A 281 -1.66 -9.39 -24.48
C ALA A 281 -1.43 -10.14 -23.16
N ALA A 282 -2.02 -11.34 -23.03
CA ALA A 282 -1.99 -12.09 -21.77
C ALA A 282 -0.59 -12.50 -21.32
N ASP A 283 0.35 -12.67 -22.25
CA ASP A 283 1.76 -12.98 -22.00
C ASP A 283 2.58 -11.78 -21.50
N ARG A 284 1.98 -10.59 -21.47
CA ARG A 284 2.57 -9.35 -20.93
C ARG A 284 1.84 -8.81 -19.70
N VAL A 285 0.89 -9.56 -19.16
CA VAL A 285 0.12 -9.20 -17.97
C VAL A 285 0.42 -10.20 -16.86
N PHE A 286 0.99 -9.71 -15.77
CA PHE A 286 1.45 -10.51 -14.64
C PHE A 286 0.75 -10.12 -13.35
N GLU A 287 0.73 -11.05 -12.41
CA GLU A 287 0.26 -10.82 -11.06
C GLU A 287 1.44 -10.81 -10.09
N LEU A 288 1.51 -9.76 -9.30
CA LEU A 288 2.47 -9.61 -8.24
C LEU A 288 1.73 -9.23 -6.97
N GLY A 289 1.40 -10.23 -6.17
CA GLY A 289 0.93 -10.01 -4.81
C GLY A 289 2.00 -9.27 -4.00
N THR A 290 1.65 -8.88 -2.79
CA THR A 290 2.63 -8.29 -1.89
C THR A 290 3.75 -9.26 -1.57
N SER A 291 4.95 -8.74 -1.26
CA SER A 291 6.02 -9.53 -0.65
C SER A 291 6.19 -9.16 0.82
N ILE A 292 6.68 -10.10 1.59
CA ILE A 292 6.99 -9.93 3.02
C ILE A 292 8.51 -9.90 3.19
N SER A 293 9.00 -8.96 4.01
CA SER A 293 10.40 -8.94 4.40
C SER A 293 10.78 -10.27 5.07
N ASP A 294 11.98 -10.77 4.76
CA ASP A 294 12.49 -12.00 5.35
C ASP A 294 12.60 -11.91 6.88
N THR A 295 12.71 -10.70 7.45
CA THR A 295 12.70 -10.44 8.89
C THR A 295 11.41 -10.90 9.60
N PHE A 296 10.27 -10.96 8.89
CA PHE A 296 9.05 -11.58 9.44
C PHE A 296 9.20 -13.08 9.75
N PHE A 297 10.07 -13.77 9.02
CA PHE A 297 10.34 -15.20 9.20
C PHE A 297 11.40 -15.51 10.26
N ASP A 298 12.06 -14.50 10.82
CA ASP A 298 13.10 -14.67 11.83
C ASP A 298 12.55 -15.36 13.07
N HIS A 299 13.46 -16.00 13.79
CA HIS A 299 13.17 -16.57 15.09
C HIS A 299 13.46 -15.52 16.16
N PHE A 300 12.45 -15.19 16.95
CA PHE A 300 12.59 -14.30 18.10
C PHE A 300 12.68 -15.15 19.37
N THR A 301 13.72 -14.88 20.15
CA THR A 301 13.93 -15.50 21.47
C THR A 301 13.00 -14.87 22.52
N ASP A 302 12.92 -15.45 23.71
CA ASP A 302 12.18 -14.83 24.82
C ASP A 302 12.78 -13.46 25.21
N GLU A 303 14.09 -13.29 25.07
CA GLU A 303 14.78 -12.02 25.32
C GLU A 303 14.37 -10.97 24.27
N ASP A 304 14.28 -11.35 23.00
CA ASP A 304 13.80 -10.48 21.93
C ASP A 304 12.34 -10.05 22.21
N GLN A 305 11.49 -10.99 22.62
CA GLN A 305 10.10 -10.70 22.97
C GLN A 305 10.00 -9.70 24.14
N GLN A 306 10.82 -9.85 25.17
CA GLN A 306 10.87 -8.90 26.28
C GLN A 306 11.37 -7.53 25.84
N LEU A 307 12.38 -7.49 24.95
CA LEU A 307 12.90 -6.24 24.39
C LEU A 307 11.82 -5.51 23.57
N ILE A 308 11.11 -6.22 22.72
CA ILE A 308 9.99 -5.67 21.90
C ILE A 308 8.91 -5.08 22.81
N ARG A 309 8.47 -5.81 23.84
CA ARG A 309 7.47 -5.34 24.80
C ARG A 309 7.96 -4.09 25.56
N ARG A 310 9.23 -4.06 25.92
CA ARG A 310 9.85 -2.90 26.56
C ARG A 310 9.89 -1.69 25.60
N LYS A 311 10.26 -1.86 24.33
CA LYS A 311 10.20 -0.79 23.34
C LYS A 311 8.78 -0.19 23.25
N MET A 312 7.76 -1.04 23.14
CA MET A 312 6.37 -0.59 23.07
C MET A 312 5.94 0.13 24.36
N ALA A 313 6.35 -0.32 25.53
CA ALA A 313 6.05 0.38 26.78
C ALA A 313 6.61 1.81 26.78
N TYR A 314 7.85 2.02 26.32
CA TYR A 314 8.44 3.35 26.21
C TYR A 314 7.76 4.22 25.15
N ILE A 315 7.31 3.65 24.04
CA ILE A 315 6.56 4.37 23.03
C ILE A 315 5.22 4.84 23.60
N LEU A 316 4.45 3.94 24.21
CA LEU A 316 3.12 4.24 24.74
C LEU A 316 3.13 5.17 25.97
N SER A 317 4.26 5.29 26.65
CA SER A 317 4.44 6.15 27.84
C SER A 317 5.24 7.43 27.57
N ASP A 318 5.62 7.68 26.30
CA ASP A 318 6.50 8.80 25.92
C ASP A 318 7.83 8.82 26.69
N GLY A 319 8.41 7.65 26.88
CA GLY A 319 9.72 7.47 27.53
C GLY A 319 9.70 7.19 29.03
N GLU A 320 8.54 7.17 29.63
CA GLU A 320 8.41 6.78 31.04
C GLU A 320 8.41 5.24 31.20
N PRO A 321 8.88 4.71 32.32
CA PRO A 321 8.97 3.26 32.53
C PRO A 321 7.61 2.58 32.73
N VAL A 322 6.54 3.34 32.95
CA VAL A 322 5.19 2.85 33.25
C VAL A 322 4.19 3.53 32.34
N VAL A 323 3.40 2.73 31.63
CA VAL A 323 2.31 3.22 30.77
C VAL A 323 1.12 3.58 31.63
N GLN A 324 0.77 4.85 31.70
CA GLN A 324 -0.42 5.35 32.39
C GLN A 324 -1.52 5.73 31.40
N THR A 325 -2.76 5.46 31.76
CA THR A 325 -3.92 5.74 30.91
C THR A 325 -4.41 7.18 31.06
N VAL A 326 -5.00 7.69 29.99
CA VAL A 326 -5.96 8.80 29.99
C VAL A 326 -7.38 8.21 30.08
N GLY A 327 -8.25 8.83 30.85
CA GLY A 327 -9.66 8.42 30.91
C GLY A 327 -10.33 8.61 29.55
N ILE A 328 -11.14 7.63 29.11
CA ILE A 328 -11.78 7.70 27.78
C ILE A 328 -12.64 8.97 27.61
N HIS A 329 -13.37 9.38 28.62
CA HIS A 329 -14.17 10.61 28.55
C HIS A 329 -13.30 11.88 28.42
N GLU A 330 -12.18 11.94 29.15
CA GLU A 330 -11.21 13.04 29.02
C GLU A 330 -10.57 13.07 27.64
N HIS A 331 -10.28 11.90 27.06
CA HIS A 331 -9.74 11.79 25.71
C HIS A 331 -10.75 12.28 24.65
N LEU A 332 -12.02 11.91 24.78
CA LEU A 332 -13.07 12.35 23.85
C LEU A 332 -13.25 13.88 23.85
N GLU A 333 -13.10 14.55 25.00
CA GLU A 333 -13.14 16.01 25.09
C GLU A 333 -11.99 16.68 24.31
N LYS A 334 -10.82 16.02 24.18
CA LYS A 334 -9.62 16.52 23.54
C LYS A 334 -9.33 15.86 22.19
N LEU A 335 -10.29 15.12 21.64
CA LEU A 335 -10.09 14.26 20.46
C LEU A 335 -9.56 15.02 19.25
N GLY A 336 -10.07 16.23 18.98
CA GLY A 336 -9.63 17.06 17.85
C GLY A 336 -8.15 17.46 17.91
N ASP A 337 -7.68 17.81 19.10
CA ASP A 337 -6.28 18.18 19.34
C ASP A 337 -5.37 16.95 19.19
N TRP A 338 -5.80 15.82 19.73
CA TRP A 338 -5.06 14.57 19.62
C TRP A 338 -4.95 14.08 18.17
N MET A 339 -6.04 14.15 17.39
CA MET A 339 -6.03 13.75 15.98
C MET A 339 -5.03 14.54 15.14
N THR A 340 -4.73 15.77 15.53
CA THR A 340 -3.74 16.60 14.84
C THR A 340 -2.31 16.16 15.15
N SER A 341 -2.03 15.77 16.40
CA SER A 341 -0.69 15.36 16.85
C SER A 341 -0.43 13.87 16.69
N GLN A 342 -1.47 13.05 16.85
CA GLN A 342 -1.42 11.58 16.81
C GLN A 342 -0.29 10.95 17.63
N HIS A 343 0.07 11.60 18.75
CA HIS A 343 1.07 11.02 19.67
C HIS A 343 0.52 9.72 20.27
N PRO A 344 1.40 8.76 20.61
CA PRO A 344 0.98 7.51 21.25
C PRO A 344 0.18 7.77 22.53
N ILE A 345 -0.91 7.05 22.71
CA ILE A 345 -1.80 7.21 23.86
C ILE A 345 -2.45 5.89 24.25
N VAL A 346 -2.67 5.68 25.54
CA VAL A 346 -3.47 4.58 26.05
C VAL A 346 -4.69 5.15 26.80
N CYS A 347 -5.89 4.75 26.38
CA CYS A 347 -7.12 5.11 27.05
C CYS A 347 -7.63 3.95 27.90
N GLY A 348 -8.18 4.27 29.05
CA GLY A 348 -8.79 3.34 29.98
C GLY A 348 -10.10 3.90 30.56
N ALA A 349 -10.77 3.15 31.45
CA ALA A 349 -12.01 3.56 32.12
C ALA A 349 -11.83 4.89 32.89
N ARG A 350 -10.63 5.17 33.39
CA ARG A 350 -10.26 6.42 34.03
C ARG A 350 -8.77 6.71 33.84
N SER A 351 -8.36 7.92 34.12
CA SER A 351 -6.94 8.34 34.13
C SER A 351 -6.16 7.68 35.27
N GLY A 352 -4.86 7.44 35.02
CA GLY A 352 -3.93 6.92 36.01
C GLY A 352 -4.02 5.42 36.29
N LEU A 353 -4.71 4.64 35.44
CA LEU A 353 -4.57 3.18 35.43
C LEU A 353 -3.26 2.82 34.75
N THR A 354 -2.68 1.67 35.14
CA THR A 354 -1.42 1.19 34.59
C THR A 354 -1.67 0.03 33.64
N LEU A 355 -1.18 0.17 32.41
CA LEU A 355 -1.03 -0.94 31.47
C LEU A 355 0.42 -1.44 31.53
N ASP A 356 0.59 -2.75 31.69
CA ASP A 356 1.90 -3.39 31.54
C ASP A 356 1.92 -4.27 30.27
N PRO A 357 2.43 -3.72 29.14
CA PRO A 357 2.54 -4.48 27.91
C PRO A 357 3.57 -5.62 28.00
N SER A 358 4.46 -5.60 29.01
CA SER A 358 5.48 -6.61 29.22
C SER A 358 5.00 -7.81 30.03
N HIS A 359 3.86 -7.68 30.72
CA HIS A 359 3.33 -8.75 31.56
C HIS A 359 2.83 -9.93 30.71
N GLU A 360 3.22 -11.14 31.06
CA GLU A 360 2.89 -12.36 30.28
C GLU A 360 1.37 -12.65 30.18
N LYS A 361 0.59 -12.14 31.15
CA LYS A 361 -0.88 -12.29 31.18
C LYS A 361 -1.63 -11.18 30.43
N THR A 362 -0.91 -10.21 29.86
CA THR A 362 -1.54 -9.18 29.03
C THR A 362 -1.96 -9.77 27.69
N ILE A 363 -3.28 -9.80 27.45
CA ILE A 363 -3.86 -10.17 26.15
C ILE A 363 -3.70 -8.97 25.22
N TYR A 364 -2.92 -9.14 24.16
CA TYR A 364 -2.60 -8.08 23.23
C TYR A 364 -3.29 -8.33 21.89
N CYS A 365 -4.37 -7.60 21.62
CA CYS A 365 -5.10 -7.64 20.36
C CYS A 365 -4.55 -6.53 19.45
N LEU A 366 -3.96 -6.87 18.31
CA LEU A 366 -3.45 -5.88 17.36
C LEU A 366 -4.44 -5.66 16.22
N GLN A 367 -4.75 -4.37 15.96
CA GLN A 367 -5.48 -3.89 14.81
C GLN A 367 -4.52 -3.03 13.94
N PRO A 368 -3.93 -3.61 12.88
CA PRO A 368 -2.83 -2.95 12.16
C PRO A 368 -3.30 -2.03 11.02
N THR A 369 -4.57 -1.62 10.98
CA THR A 369 -5.13 -0.86 9.87
C THR A 369 -5.44 0.60 10.23
N ARG A 370 -5.62 1.42 9.19
CA ARG A 370 -6.10 2.81 9.35
C ARG A 370 -7.52 2.83 9.93
N VAL A 371 -7.82 3.83 10.74
CA VAL A 371 -9.18 4.05 11.26
C VAL A 371 -10.04 4.72 10.18
N ILE A 372 -10.75 3.92 9.43
CA ILE A 372 -11.72 4.30 8.40
C ILE A 372 -12.89 3.31 8.39
N ALA A 373 -14.10 3.74 8.03
CA ALA A 373 -15.34 2.96 8.14
C ALA A 373 -15.23 1.52 7.63
N ARG A 374 -14.69 1.31 6.43
CA ARG A 374 -14.58 -0.02 5.81
C ARG A 374 -13.67 -1.02 6.56
N LYS A 375 -12.92 -0.57 7.56
CA LYS A 375 -12.09 -1.43 8.41
C LYS A 375 -12.86 -2.04 9.57
N ARG A 376 -14.05 -1.52 9.87
CA ARG A 376 -15.00 -2.06 10.84
C ARG A 376 -14.40 -2.31 12.22
N ILE A 377 -13.48 -1.41 12.66
CA ILE A 377 -12.72 -1.57 13.92
C ILE A 377 -13.63 -1.59 15.16
N GLU A 378 -14.80 -0.98 15.09
CA GLU A 378 -15.82 -1.07 16.13
C GLU A 378 -16.21 -2.51 16.46
N LYS A 379 -16.11 -3.45 15.50
CA LYS A 379 -16.39 -4.88 15.73
C LYS A 379 -15.38 -5.55 16.65
N ASP A 380 -14.15 -5.05 16.74
CA ASP A 380 -13.16 -5.56 17.68
C ASP A 380 -13.65 -5.37 19.11
N PHE A 381 -14.22 -4.21 19.43
CA PHE A 381 -14.80 -3.93 20.74
C PHE A 381 -16.12 -4.66 20.97
N GLN A 382 -16.95 -4.81 19.95
CA GLN A 382 -18.15 -5.65 20.05
C GLN A 382 -17.78 -7.10 20.36
N LEU A 383 -16.70 -7.63 19.77
CA LEU A 383 -16.16 -8.95 20.09
C LEU A 383 -15.68 -9.02 21.55
N ILE A 384 -14.94 -8.01 22.04
CA ILE A 384 -14.51 -7.96 23.44
C ILE A 384 -15.72 -7.96 24.39
N GLY A 385 -16.77 -7.19 24.09
CA GLY A 385 -18.02 -7.21 24.84
C GLY A 385 -18.64 -8.61 24.87
N ALA A 386 -18.76 -9.26 23.73
CA ALA A 386 -19.29 -10.62 23.63
C ALA A 386 -18.45 -11.67 24.38
N LEU A 387 -17.11 -11.51 24.39
CA LEU A 387 -16.21 -12.35 25.18
C LEU A 387 -16.41 -12.15 26.70
N MET A 388 -16.67 -10.92 27.13
CA MET A 388 -16.99 -10.64 28.55
C MET A 388 -18.35 -11.20 28.96
N ASP A 389 -19.28 -11.41 28.04
CA ASP A 389 -20.53 -12.12 28.26
C ASP A 389 -20.38 -13.65 28.17
N TYR A 390 -19.32 -14.14 27.50
CA TYR A 390 -19.06 -15.58 27.32
C TYR A 390 -18.42 -16.19 28.58
N PRO A 391 -19.08 -17.12 29.29
CA PRO A 391 -18.67 -17.57 30.64
C PRO A 391 -17.24 -18.10 30.71
N GLU A 392 -16.81 -18.91 29.73
CA GLU A 392 -15.46 -19.50 29.70
C GLU A 392 -14.37 -18.42 29.69
N PHE A 393 -14.55 -17.35 28.90
CA PHE A 393 -13.61 -16.25 28.86
C PHE A 393 -13.71 -15.34 30.07
N ARG A 394 -14.94 -14.93 30.40
CA ARG A 394 -15.20 -14.00 31.51
C ARG A 394 -14.66 -14.54 32.83
N ASP A 395 -15.04 -15.77 33.20
CA ASP A 395 -14.69 -16.36 34.50
C ASP A 395 -13.15 -16.50 34.64
N GLU A 396 -12.45 -16.82 33.56
CA GLU A 396 -11.00 -16.90 33.55
C GLU A 396 -10.34 -15.51 33.59
N PHE A 397 -10.95 -14.50 32.95
CA PHE A 397 -10.46 -13.11 32.98
C PHE A 397 -10.68 -12.48 34.36
N GLU A 398 -11.82 -12.73 35.00
CA GLU A 398 -12.16 -12.19 36.32
C GLU A 398 -11.36 -12.85 37.44
N SER A 399 -11.12 -14.16 37.36
CA SER A 399 -10.39 -14.90 38.38
C SER A 399 -8.94 -14.49 38.56
N ASP A 400 -8.35 -13.88 37.54
CA ASP A 400 -6.95 -13.43 37.53
C ASP A 400 -6.87 -11.89 37.47
N PRO A 401 -6.68 -11.20 38.64
CA PRO A 401 -6.66 -9.74 38.67
C PRO A 401 -5.46 -9.09 37.97
N GLU A 402 -4.40 -9.85 37.66
CA GLU A 402 -3.23 -9.37 36.91
C GLU A 402 -3.46 -9.41 35.39
N ARG A 403 -4.49 -10.11 34.92
CA ARG A 403 -4.81 -10.22 33.51
C ARG A 403 -5.36 -8.91 32.97
N GLN A 404 -4.73 -8.40 31.93
CA GLN A 404 -5.12 -7.18 31.22
C GLN A 404 -5.45 -7.49 29.77
N LEU A 405 -6.26 -6.65 29.13
CA LEU A 405 -6.56 -6.73 27.71
C LEU A 405 -6.34 -5.36 27.06
N VAL A 406 -5.60 -5.33 25.99
CA VAL A 406 -5.39 -4.11 25.20
C VAL A 406 -5.72 -4.37 23.73
N VAL A 407 -6.54 -3.50 23.14
CA VAL A 407 -6.72 -3.41 21.70
C VAL A 407 -5.80 -2.30 21.22
N HIS A 408 -4.75 -2.67 20.51
CA HIS A 408 -3.76 -1.72 19.99
C HIS A 408 -4.02 -1.44 18.53
N ILE A 409 -4.37 -0.21 18.21
CA ILE A 409 -4.56 0.31 16.86
C ILE A 409 -3.26 0.99 16.42
N SER A 410 -2.51 0.36 15.51
CA SER A 410 -1.21 0.85 15.06
C SER A 410 -1.26 1.61 13.72
N GLY A 411 -2.39 1.57 13.04
CA GLY A 411 -2.59 2.30 11.80
C GLY A 411 -2.96 3.78 12.01
N PRO A 412 -2.72 4.63 11.00
CA PRO A 412 -3.02 6.05 11.08
C PRO A 412 -4.51 6.35 11.23
N VAL A 413 -4.80 7.48 11.88
CA VAL A 413 -6.14 8.02 12.07
C VAL A 413 -6.29 9.28 11.22
N PRO A 414 -6.82 9.20 9.97
CA PRO A 414 -6.96 10.36 9.11
C PRO A 414 -7.92 11.39 9.73
N ILE A 415 -7.56 12.69 9.63
CA ILE A 415 -8.33 13.78 10.26
C ILE A 415 -9.74 13.87 9.68
N GLU A 416 -9.89 13.59 8.39
CA GLU A 416 -11.17 13.56 7.67
C GLU A 416 -12.11 12.42 8.11
N HIS A 417 -11.59 11.42 8.83
CA HIS A 417 -12.32 10.24 9.32
C HIS A 417 -12.63 10.31 10.83
N ARG A 418 -12.87 11.51 11.35
CA ARG A 418 -13.18 11.72 12.77
C ARG A 418 -14.39 10.92 13.23
N GLU A 419 -15.45 10.87 12.44
CA GLU A 419 -16.68 10.13 12.77
C GLU A 419 -16.44 8.63 12.91
N ASP A 420 -15.53 8.07 12.10
CA ASP A 420 -15.14 6.67 12.17
C ASP A 420 -14.42 6.38 13.50
N LEU A 421 -13.51 7.26 13.93
CA LEU A 421 -12.84 7.14 15.22
C LEU A 421 -13.84 7.28 16.39
N GLU A 422 -14.76 8.24 16.33
CA GLU A 422 -15.82 8.39 17.35
C GLU A 422 -16.69 7.13 17.46
N THR A 423 -16.98 6.45 16.34
CA THR A 423 -17.67 5.16 16.31
C THR A 423 -16.88 4.07 17.04
N VAL A 424 -15.59 3.97 16.78
CA VAL A 424 -14.67 3.02 17.45
C VAL A 424 -14.62 3.27 18.96
N LEU A 425 -14.42 4.53 19.37
CA LEU A 425 -14.35 4.90 20.79
C LEU A 425 -15.68 4.73 21.51
N SER A 426 -16.80 4.93 20.81
CA SER A 426 -18.15 4.67 21.36
C SER A 426 -18.35 3.17 21.62
N ALA A 427 -17.92 2.30 20.71
CA ALA A 427 -17.96 0.85 20.91
C ALA A 427 -17.07 0.42 22.11
N TYR A 428 -15.88 1.01 22.25
CA TYR A 428 -15.03 0.79 23.41
C TYR A 428 -15.70 1.23 24.72
N THR A 429 -16.28 2.43 24.76
CA THR A 429 -17.00 2.94 25.95
C THR A 429 -18.15 2.01 26.33
N ALA A 430 -18.91 1.51 25.35
CA ALA A 430 -20.00 0.57 25.59
C ALA A 430 -19.55 -0.73 26.28
N VAL A 431 -18.35 -1.23 25.93
CA VAL A 431 -17.76 -2.39 26.63
C VAL A 431 -17.47 -2.06 28.09
N LEU A 432 -16.87 -0.90 28.38
CA LEU A 432 -16.52 -0.49 29.73
C LEU A 432 -17.77 -0.32 30.62
N ASP A 433 -18.86 0.21 30.04
CA ASP A 433 -20.12 0.45 30.73
C ASP A 433 -20.89 -0.87 31.02
N ALA A 434 -20.66 -1.91 30.22
CA ALA A 434 -21.35 -3.20 30.31
C ALA A 434 -20.73 -4.16 31.35
N VAL A 435 -19.48 -3.93 31.78
CA VAL A 435 -18.76 -4.84 32.67
C VAL A 435 -18.59 -4.24 34.08
N PRO A 436 -18.33 -5.07 35.14
CA PRO A 436 -17.98 -4.54 36.44
C PRO A 436 -16.77 -3.60 36.40
N GLN A 437 -16.76 -2.56 37.25
CA GLN A 437 -15.68 -1.56 37.29
C GLN A 437 -14.29 -2.21 37.39
N ALA A 438 -14.11 -3.22 38.24
CA ALA A 438 -12.83 -3.92 38.41
C ALA A 438 -12.36 -4.65 37.11
N VAL A 439 -13.27 -5.00 36.23
CA VAL A 439 -12.99 -5.56 34.89
C VAL A 439 -12.71 -4.43 33.92
N ALA A 440 -13.55 -3.38 33.88
CA ALA A 440 -13.38 -2.22 33.05
C ALA A 440 -11.99 -1.56 33.21
N GLU A 441 -11.48 -1.49 34.45
CA GLU A 441 -10.15 -0.93 34.77
C GLU A 441 -8.96 -1.75 34.22
N ARG A 442 -9.22 -2.89 33.57
CA ARG A 442 -8.21 -3.78 32.98
C ARG A 442 -8.36 -3.96 31.46
N ILE A 443 -9.28 -3.22 30.83
CA ILE A 443 -9.51 -3.21 29.38
C ILE A 443 -9.09 -1.86 28.82
N PHE A 444 -8.17 -1.87 27.85
CA PHE A 444 -7.54 -0.68 27.31
C PHE A 444 -7.67 -0.61 25.81
N VAL A 445 -7.66 0.62 25.27
CA VAL A 445 -7.37 0.89 23.87
C VAL A 445 -6.09 1.71 23.76
N ALA A 446 -5.18 1.30 22.89
CA ALA A 446 -3.91 1.99 22.63
C ALA A 446 -3.83 2.44 21.17
N PHE A 447 -3.28 3.61 20.95
CA PHE A 447 -2.99 4.14 19.63
C PHE A 447 -1.49 4.45 19.54
N SER A 448 -0.84 4.00 18.48
CA SER A 448 0.55 4.34 18.19
C SER A 448 0.76 4.39 16.68
N VAL A 449 0.99 5.59 16.15
CA VAL A 449 1.24 5.81 14.72
C VAL A 449 2.67 6.30 14.55
N GLY A 450 3.40 5.74 13.57
CA GLY A 450 4.77 6.18 13.28
C GLY A 450 5.77 5.86 14.39
N THR A 451 5.66 4.68 14.99
CA THR A 451 6.45 4.24 16.15
C THR A 451 7.88 3.82 15.82
N GLU A 452 8.23 3.64 14.56
CA GLU A 452 9.51 3.05 14.15
C GLU A 452 10.73 3.85 14.68
N ASP A 453 10.69 5.17 14.60
CA ASP A 453 11.73 6.08 15.09
C ASP A 453 11.26 6.96 16.25
N HIS A 454 10.45 6.40 17.17
CA HIS A 454 9.92 7.18 18.26
C HIS A 454 11.02 7.77 19.16
N PRO A 455 11.00 9.08 19.47
CA PRO A 455 12.07 9.77 20.23
C PRO A 455 12.37 9.17 21.59
N ALA A 456 11.42 8.46 22.20
CA ALA A 456 11.60 7.80 23.50
C ALA A 456 12.55 6.59 23.46
N LEU A 457 12.87 6.04 22.30
CA LEU A 457 13.67 4.82 22.20
C LEU A 457 15.17 5.09 22.42
N GLU A 458 15.75 6.04 21.70
CA GLU A 458 17.19 6.33 21.72
C GLU A 458 17.72 6.71 23.11
N PRO A 459 17.06 7.61 23.90
CA PRO A 459 17.51 7.97 25.24
C PRO A 459 17.54 6.78 26.21
N ASN A 460 16.74 5.75 25.94
CA ASN A 460 16.66 4.53 26.74
C ASN A 460 17.56 3.41 26.20
N GLY A 461 18.46 3.71 25.25
CA GLY A 461 19.38 2.74 24.65
C GLY A 461 18.68 1.68 23.78
N LEU A 462 17.49 2.00 23.25
CA LEU A 462 16.68 1.12 22.42
C LEU A 462 16.81 1.51 20.95
N THR A 463 16.81 0.52 20.09
CA THR A 463 16.75 0.72 18.63
C THR A 463 15.33 0.99 18.18
N LYS A 464 15.16 1.47 16.93
CA LYS A 464 13.85 1.62 16.29
C LYS A 464 13.01 0.35 16.45
N MET A 465 11.70 0.49 16.34
CA MET A 465 10.76 -0.61 16.39
C MET A 465 10.24 -0.89 14.98
N ASN A 466 10.52 -2.05 14.44
CA ASN A 466 10.11 -2.45 13.10
C ASN A 466 8.68 -3.01 13.10
N ILE A 467 8.04 -3.05 11.92
CA ILE A 467 6.66 -3.53 11.78
C ILE A 467 6.51 -5.00 12.23
N GLU A 468 7.48 -5.86 11.93
CA GLU A 468 7.48 -7.25 12.39
C GLU A 468 7.53 -7.39 13.91
N GLU A 469 8.21 -6.46 14.60
CA GLU A 469 8.22 -6.42 16.07
C GLU A 469 6.85 -6.04 16.64
N ILE A 470 6.13 -5.11 15.98
CA ILE A 470 4.77 -4.73 16.38
C ILE A 470 3.83 -5.93 16.27
N TYR A 471 3.89 -6.69 15.17
CA TYR A 471 3.10 -7.91 15.04
C TYR A 471 3.43 -8.94 16.13
N ARG A 472 4.71 -9.05 16.54
CA ARG A 472 5.17 -10.00 17.57
C ARG A 472 4.62 -9.73 18.97
N LEU A 473 4.13 -8.53 19.24
CA LEU A 473 3.43 -8.23 20.50
C LEU A 473 2.10 -8.97 20.59
N ALA A 474 1.45 -9.23 19.45
CA ALA A 474 0.09 -9.66 19.42
C ALA A 474 -0.13 -11.10 19.90
N THR A 475 -1.10 -11.28 20.77
CA THR A 475 -1.72 -12.57 21.06
C THR A 475 -2.57 -13.01 19.87
N ILE A 476 -3.29 -12.06 19.28
CA ILE A 476 -4.14 -12.23 18.10
C ILE A 476 -4.19 -10.95 17.28
N ILE A 477 -4.29 -11.09 15.96
CA ILE A 477 -4.61 -9.99 15.05
C ILE A 477 -6.11 -9.99 14.80
N LEU A 478 -6.73 -8.80 14.91
CA LEU A 478 -8.13 -8.60 14.57
C LEU A 478 -8.22 -7.85 13.24
N PHE A 479 -8.96 -8.40 12.28
CA PHE A 479 -9.03 -7.85 10.93
C PHE A 479 -10.45 -7.99 10.34
N PRO A 480 -11.45 -7.29 10.92
CA PRO A 480 -12.84 -7.37 10.49
C PRO A 480 -13.16 -6.52 9.26
N SER A 481 -12.17 -6.23 8.41
CA SER A 481 -12.32 -5.38 7.24
C SER A 481 -13.39 -5.88 6.28
N GLU A 482 -14.16 -4.96 5.70
CA GLU A 482 -15.20 -5.22 4.71
C GLU A 482 -14.62 -5.26 3.29
N THR A 483 -13.63 -4.41 3.01
CA THR A 483 -13.05 -4.26 1.66
C THR A 483 -11.55 -4.08 1.75
N GLU A 484 -10.80 -4.87 0.95
CA GLU A 484 -9.34 -4.82 0.87
C GLU A 484 -8.82 -5.02 -0.56
N GLY A 485 -7.69 -4.38 -0.86
CA GLY A 485 -6.98 -4.60 -2.12
C GLY A 485 -5.97 -5.76 -2.09
N ARG A 486 -5.36 -6.01 -0.92
CA ARG A 486 -4.25 -6.99 -0.78
C ARG A 486 -4.31 -7.85 0.47
N GLY A 487 -5.04 -7.48 1.52
CA GLY A 487 -5.10 -8.22 2.77
C GLY A 487 -3.75 -8.41 3.48
N LEU A 488 -2.87 -7.40 3.46
CA LEU A 488 -1.54 -7.45 4.08
C LEU A 488 -1.52 -8.04 5.49
N PRO A 489 -2.44 -7.66 6.40
CA PRO A 489 -2.43 -8.19 7.76
C PRO A 489 -2.55 -9.72 7.83
N ILE A 490 -3.22 -10.36 6.86
CA ILE A 490 -3.31 -11.83 6.80
C ILE A 490 -1.94 -12.44 6.51
N VAL A 491 -1.21 -11.84 5.58
CA VAL A 491 0.10 -12.34 5.15
C VAL A 491 1.16 -12.07 6.21
N GLU A 492 1.18 -10.86 6.78
CA GLU A 492 2.14 -10.43 7.82
C GLU A 492 1.96 -11.21 9.12
N SER A 493 0.72 -11.37 9.60
CA SER A 493 0.44 -12.19 10.79
C SER A 493 0.87 -13.65 10.60
N SER A 494 0.58 -14.21 9.43
CA SER A 494 0.91 -15.58 9.07
C SER A 494 2.43 -15.80 8.97
N ALA A 495 3.16 -14.86 8.35
CA ALA A 495 4.62 -14.87 8.32
C ALA A 495 5.23 -14.81 9.72
N GLY A 496 4.68 -13.96 10.58
CA GLY A 496 5.02 -13.88 12.00
C GLY A 496 4.64 -15.11 12.83
N GLY A 497 3.80 -15.99 12.31
CA GLY A 497 3.26 -17.11 13.05
C GLY A 497 2.27 -16.68 14.14
N ILE A 498 1.47 -15.63 13.90
CA ILE A 498 0.50 -15.08 14.83
C ILE A 498 -0.90 -15.47 14.35
N ALA A 499 -1.80 -15.79 15.29
CA ALA A 499 -3.18 -16.08 14.96
C ALA A 499 -3.90 -14.82 14.45
N ILE A 500 -4.76 -14.99 13.46
CA ILE A 500 -5.57 -13.91 12.91
C ILE A 500 -7.04 -14.32 12.88
N ALA A 501 -7.91 -13.40 13.31
CA ALA A 501 -9.34 -13.43 13.05
C ALA A 501 -9.64 -12.38 11.97
N CYS A 502 -10.11 -12.81 10.80
CA CYS A 502 -10.36 -11.90 9.68
C CYS A 502 -11.71 -12.19 9.02
N SER A 503 -12.39 -11.13 8.57
CA SER A 503 -13.57 -11.24 7.73
C SER A 503 -13.20 -11.73 6.33
N ARG A 504 -14.17 -12.37 5.65
CA ARG A 504 -14.10 -12.60 4.21
C ARG A 504 -14.45 -11.30 3.51
N TYR A 505 -13.44 -10.45 3.30
CA TYR A 505 -13.61 -9.13 2.74
C TYR A 505 -13.88 -9.18 1.23
N TYR A 506 -14.45 -8.09 0.72
CA TYR A 506 -14.68 -7.88 -0.71
C TYR A 506 -13.45 -7.18 -1.37
N PRO A 507 -13.08 -7.51 -2.63
CA PRO A 507 -13.65 -8.58 -3.46
C PRO A 507 -13.31 -9.98 -2.94
N GLU A 508 -14.27 -10.90 -2.93
CA GLU A 508 -14.07 -12.27 -2.42
C GLU A 508 -12.97 -13.02 -3.16
N GLU A 509 -12.77 -12.74 -4.43
CA GLU A 509 -11.70 -13.33 -5.23
C GLU A 509 -10.32 -12.93 -4.71
N VAL A 510 -10.15 -11.66 -4.32
CA VAL A 510 -8.89 -11.17 -3.72
C VAL A 510 -8.64 -11.84 -2.38
N PHE A 511 -9.69 -12.00 -1.57
CA PHE A 511 -9.58 -12.77 -0.33
C PHE A 511 -9.13 -14.22 -0.58
N ALA A 512 -9.81 -14.90 -1.52
CA ALA A 512 -9.51 -16.29 -1.88
C ALA A 512 -8.06 -16.44 -2.41
N GLU A 513 -7.56 -15.48 -3.19
CA GLU A 513 -6.17 -15.46 -3.63
C GLU A 513 -5.19 -15.27 -2.46
N VAL A 514 -5.47 -14.32 -1.57
CA VAL A 514 -4.58 -14.03 -0.42
C VAL A 514 -4.47 -15.24 0.50
N VAL A 515 -5.57 -15.90 0.83
CA VAL A 515 -5.54 -17.10 1.67
C VAL A 515 -5.16 -18.37 0.90
N GLY A 516 -5.24 -18.34 -0.45
CA GLY A 516 -4.84 -19.45 -1.30
C GLY A 516 -5.89 -20.57 -1.41
N GLU A 517 -7.20 -20.25 -1.42
CA GLU A 517 -8.27 -21.25 -1.43
C GLU A 517 -8.19 -22.27 -2.58
N HIS A 518 -7.58 -21.88 -3.72
CA HIS A 518 -7.45 -22.73 -4.91
C HIS A 518 -6.10 -23.46 -4.99
N LEU A 519 -5.24 -23.26 -4.00
CA LEU A 519 -3.90 -23.84 -3.96
C LEU A 519 -3.88 -25.14 -3.14
N PRO A 520 -2.81 -25.95 -3.26
CA PRO A 520 -2.60 -27.10 -2.38
C PRO A 520 -2.65 -26.70 -0.90
N GLU A 521 -3.09 -27.63 -0.04
CA GLU A 521 -3.33 -27.36 1.39
C GLU A 521 -2.10 -26.76 2.10
N GLU A 522 -0.90 -27.16 1.72
CA GLU A 522 0.36 -26.66 2.26
C GLU A 522 0.65 -25.18 1.93
N GLU A 523 -0.01 -24.63 0.91
CA GLU A 523 0.11 -23.24 0.49
C GLU A 523 -1.06 -22.36 0.97
N GLN A 524 -2.08 -22.96 1.58
CA GLN A 524 -3.24 -22.24 2.09
C GLN A 524 -2.96 -21.62 3.46
N ILE A 525 -3.35 -20.36 3.65
CA ILE A 525 -3.32 -19.68 4.95
C ILE A 525 -4.56 -20.07 5.73
N ARG A 526 -4.38 -20.54 6.96
CA ARG A 526 -5.46 -20.86 7.90
C ARG A 526 -5.74 -19.67 8.81
N TYR A 527 -7.01 -19.34 8.99
CA TYR A 527 -7.47 -18.19 9.76
C TYR A 527 -8.72 -18.55 10.57
N ILE A 528 -9.08 -17.69 11.53
CA ILE A 528 -10.38 -17.75 12.20
C ILE A 528 -11.30 -16.79 11.45
N LEU A 529 -12.42 -17.30 10.91
CA LEU A 529 -13.36 -16.47 10.17
C LEU A 529 -14.10 -15.53 11.14
N PHE A 530 -13.88 -14.23 10.98
CA PHE A 530 -14.59 -13.21 11.73
C PHE A 530 -16.02 -13.07 11.14
N PRO A 531 -17.08 -13.27 11.92
CA PRO A 531 -18.45 -13.29 11.40
C PRO A 531 -18.93 -11.90 10.97
N GLU A 532 -19.84 -11.85 9.99
CA GLU A 532 -20.46 -10.60 9.56
C GLU A 532 -21.41 -10.05 10.61
N ASP A 533 -22.28 -10.92 11.17
CA ASP A 533 -23.29 -10.56 12.15
C ASP A 533 -23.22 -11.47 13.37
N GLY A 534 -23.21 -10.86 14.54
CA GLY A 534 -23.18 -11.56 15.83
C GLY A 534 -21.89 -12.36 16.04
N PHE A 535 -21.82 -13.08 17.16
CA PHE A 535 -20.65 -13.91 17.49
C PHE A 535 -21.14 -15.29 17.94
N PRO A 536 -21.11 -16.30 17.06
CA PRO A 536 -21.47 -17.67 17.42
C PRO A 536 -20.58 -18.25 18.52
N GLU A 537 -21.12 -19.18 19.31
CA GLU A 537 -20.41 -19.75 20.46
C GLU A 537 -19.11 -20.46 20.08
N ASP A 538 -19.07 -21.16 18.97
CA ASP A 538 -17.87 -21.82 18.43
C ASP A 538 -16.77 -20.80 18.04
N PHE A 539 -17.15 -19.65 17.50
CA PHE A 539 -16.22 -18.55 17.24
C PHE A 539 -15.68 -17.96 18.55
N LEU A 540 -16.55 -17.65 19.51
CA LEU A 540 -16.14 -17.13 20.83
C LEU A 540 -15.21 -18.13 21.54
N HIS A 541 -15.52 -19.43 21.50
CA HIS A 541 -14.66 -20.47 22.05
C HIS A 541 -13.27 -20.46 21.39
N ALA A 542 -13.21 -20.39 20.04
CA ALA A 542 -11.94 -20.35 19.32
C ALA A 542 -11.09 -19.13 19.70
N ILE A 543 -11.71 -17.95 19.76
CA ILE A 543 -11.04 -16.70 20.16
C ILE A 543 -10.59 -16.75 21.63
N ALA A 544 -11.46 -17.18 22.55
CA ALA A 544 -11.13 -17.32 23.97
C ALA A 544 -9.91 -18.24 24.16
N ARG A 545 -9.88 -19.37 23.46
CA ARG A 545 -8.76 -20.31 23.52
C ARG A 545 -7.45 -19.70 23.03
N VAL A 546 -7.48 -18.89 21.96
CA VAL A 546 -6.28 -18.17 21.47
C VAL A 546 -5.78 -17.16 22.48
N MET A 547 -6.70 -16.40 23.10
CA MET A 547 -6.37 -15.33 24.02
C MET A 547 -5.91 -15.82 25.39
N LEU A 548 -6.50 -16.91 25.89
CA LEU A 548 -6.24 -17.41 27.25
C LEU A 548 -5.13 -18.46 27.32
N VAL A 549 -4.90 -19.22 26.25
CA VAL A 549 -3.93 -20.31 26.23
C VAL A 549 -2.82 -20.04 25.21
N PRO A 550 -1.72 -19.38 25.62
CA PRO A 550 -0.55 -19.17 24.76
C PRO A 550 -0.06 -20.49 24.14
N GLY A 551 0.19 -20.48 22.84
CA GLY A 551 0.68 -21.68 22.14
C GLY A 551 -0.39 -22.70 21.72
N SER A 552 -1.67 -22.48 22.04
CA SER A 552 -2.78 -23.39 21.64
C SER A 552 -2.85 -23.68 20.14
N LEU A 553 -2.34 -22.79 19.30
CA LEU A 553 -2.34 -22.89 17.83
C LEU A 553 -0.94 -23.09 17.23
N HIS A 554 -0.01 -23.71 17.95
CA HIS A 554 1.37 -23.86 17.47
C HIS A 554 1.47 -24.50 16.07
N HIS A 555 0.69 -25.56 15.81
CA HIS A 555 0.69 -26.22 14.49
C HIS A 555 0.14 -25.32 13.38
N LEU A 556 -0.90 -24.53 13.67
CA LEU A 556 -1.46 -23.56 12.74
C LEU A 556 -0.44 -22.47 12.38
N ARG A 557 0.27 -21.97 13.39
CA ARG A 557 1.29 -20.93 13.23
C ARG A 557 2.45 -21.40 12.34
N ALA A 558 2.94 -22.61 12.58
CA ALA A 558 4.01 -23.21 11.77
C ALA A 558 3.57 -23.46 10.32
N HIS A 559 2.33 -23.93 10.12
CA HIS A 559 1.74 -24.15 8.81
C HIS A 559 1.64 -22.81 8.03
N ASN A 560 1.04 -21.79 8.62
CA ASN A 560 0.87 -20.48 7.98
C ASN A 560 2.22 -19.84 7.60
N LYS A 561 3.21 -19.93 8.49
CA LYS A 561 4.56 -19.43 8.22
C LYS A 561 5.18 -20.08 6.98
N ASN A 562 4.98 -21.38 6.79
CA ASN A 562 5.45 -22.09 5.61
C ASN A 562 4.66 -21.72 4.34
N ALA A 563 3.33 -21.65 4.41
CA ALA A 563 2.47 -21.25 3.30
C ALA A 563 2.84 -19.87 2.77
N VAL A 564 3.04 -18.90 3.67
CA VAL A 564 3.45 -17.54 3.30
C VAL A 564 4.87 -17.52 2.73
N ARG A 565 5.80 -18.29 3.26
CA ARG A 565 7.17 -18.36 2.74
C ARG A 565 7.23 -18.84 1.29
N LEU A 566 6.39 -19.80 0.93
CA LEU A 566 6.29 -20.33 -0.44
C LEU A 566 5.74 -19.30 -1.44
N ARG A 567 4.88 -18.38 -0.99
CA ARG A 567 4.12 -17.49 -1.87
C ARG A 567 4.54 -16.03 -1.85
N TYR A 568 5.02 -15.54 -0.70
CA TYR A 568 5.20 -14.11 -0.43
C TYR A 568 6.60 -13.71 0.03
N SER A 569 7.58 -14.64 -0.02
CA SER A 569 8.97 -14.32 0.35
C SER A 569 9.63 -13.38 -0.66
N MET A 570 10.69 -12.71 -0.23
CA MET A 570 11.52 -11.91 -1.12
C MET A 570 12.12 -12.73 -2.27
N GLY A 571 12.43 -14.01 -2.03
CA GLY A 571 12.90 -14.92 -3.08
C GLY A 571 11.87 -15.15 -4.19
N MET A 572 10.58 -15.25 -3.86
CA MET A 572 9.51 -15.34 -4.87
C MET A 572 9.40 -14.03 -5.66
N LEU A 573 9.49 -12.88 -4.99
CA LEU A 573 9.47 -11.58 -5.65
C LEU A 573 10.64 -11.43 -6.65
N GLN A 574 11.84 -11.84 -6.25
CA GLN A 574 13.05 -11.85 -7.10
C GLN A 574 12.85 -12.71 -8.35
N HIS A 575 12.28 -13.91 -8.19
CA HIS A 575 11.98 -14.79 -9.32
C HIS A 575 10.99 -14.14 -10.30
N LYS A 576 9.96 -13.46 -9.81
CA LYS A 576 9.00 -12.74 -10.65
C LYS A 576 9.66 -11.56 -11.39
N PHE A 577 10.51 -10.78 -10.73
CA PHE A 577 11.25 -9.71 -11.39
C PHE A 577 12.19 -10.23 -12.50
N ASP A 578 12.83 -11.36 -12.28
CA ASP A 578 13.63 -12.02 -13.32
C ASP A 578 12.78 -12.39 -14.54
N LEU A 579 11.57 -12.94 -14.29
CA LEU A 579 10.61 -13.26 -15.35
C LEU A 579 10.14 -12.02 -16.13
N PHE A 580 9.88 -10.89 -15.45
CA PHE A 580 9.49 -9.65 -16.13
C PHE A 580 10.60 -9.14 -17.06
N ILE A 581 11.84 -9.17 -16.59
CA ILE A 581 13.02 -8.79 -17.36
C ILE A 581 13.21 -9.73 -18.56
N GLU A 582 13.02 -11.04 -18.38
CA GLU A 582 13.09 -12.02 -19.48
C GLU A 582 12.03 -11.78 -20.53
N THR A 583 10.79 -11.50 -20.11
CA THR A 583 9.69 -11.20 -21.03
C THR A 583 9.97 -9.94 -21.85
N LEU A 584 10.48 -8.88 -21.23
CA LEU A 584 10.87 -7.67 -21.93
C LEU A 584 12.02 -7.90 -22.92
N GLY A 585 12.92 -8.82 -22.64
CA GLY A 585 14.01 -9.21 -23.53
C GLY A 585 13.58 -10.10 -24.72
N GLY A 586 12.27 -10.39 -24.85
CA GLY A 586 11.75 -11.18 -25.98
C GLY A 586 11.94 -12.69 -25.84
N ALA A 587 12.31 -13.19 -24.66
CA ALA A 587 12.34 -14.62 -24.38
C ALA A 587 10.89 -15.11 -24.23
N HIS A 588 10.28 -15.57 -25.32
CA HIS A 588 9.04 -16.34 -25.25
C HIS A 588 9.36 -17.72 -24.68
N LEU A 589 8.83 -18.01 -23.51
CA LEU A 589 8.77 -19.38 -22.95
C LEU A 589 7.79 -20.22 -23.73
#